data_32cccbe3071cd00ef24b937144c1d3b9
#
_entry.id   32cccbe3071cd00ef24b937144c1d3b9
#
_cell.length_a   1.000
_cell.length_b   1.000
_cell.length_c   1.000
_cell.angle_alpha   90.00
_cell.angle_beta   90.00
_cell.angle_gamma   90.00
#
_symmetry.space_group_name_H-M   'P 1'
#
loop_
_entity.id
_entity.type
_entity.pdbx_description
1 polymer ?
#
loop_
_entity_poly.entity_id
_entity_poly.type
_entity_poly.pdbx_seq_one_letter_code
_entity_poly.pdbx_strand_id
1 'polypeptide(L)'
;FENYIPDLQNLIHDWCKDYTKKEIDNIMDKAGIPCGPVLNIKEAIEHPHIQAREMMVHCKHPTAGDQYFQGCVVKLSETPGSVETPAPLLGQHNAEVFGLTEEEVKKLSAEGVI
;
A
#
# COMPACT_ATOMS: atom_id res chain seq x y z
N PHE A 1 -31.26 15.12 21.04
CA PHE A 1 -30.03 14.90 20.26
C PHE A 1 -30.20 13.75 19.26
N GLU A 2 -30.77 12.61 19.66
CA GLU A 2 -30.92 11.41 18.80
C GLU A 2 -31.78 11.62 17.54
N ASN A 3 -32.73 12.54 17.54
CA ASN A 3 -33.63 12.79 16.42
C ASN A 3 -33.05 13.71 15.32
N TYR A 4 -31.97 14.47 15.63
CA TYR A 4 -31.34 15.37 14.66
C TYR A 4 -30.29 14.71 13.77
N ILE A 5 -29.73 13.58 14.19
CA ILE A 5 -28.64 12.90 13.46
C ILE A 5 -29.10 12.34 12.09
N PRO A 6 -30.25 11.64 11.99
CA PRO A 6 -30.73 11.13 10.70
C PRO A 6 -31.04 12.25 9.70
N ASP A 7 -31.64 13.36 10.16
CA ASP A 7 -31.97 14.49 9.30
C ASP A 7 -30.70 15.19 8.77
N LEU A 8 -29.70 15.36 9.62
CA LEU A 8 -28.41 15.92 9.24
C LEU A 8 -27.67 15.01 8.25
N GLN A 9 -27.68 13.70 8.49
CA GLN A 9 -27.06 12.72 7.59
C GLN A 9 -27.73 12.74 6.21
N ASN A 10 -29.05 12.78 6.15
CA ASN A 10 -29.80 12.88 4.91
C ASN A 10 -29.48 14.18 4.15
N LEU A 11 -29.42 15.30 4.87
CA LEU A 11 -29.06 16.61 4.30
C LEU A 11 -27.66 16.59 3.67
N ILE A 12 -26.68 16.05 4.39
CA ILE A 12 -25.30 15.91 3.91
C ILE A 12 -25.26 14.97 2.71
N HIS A 13 -25.95 13.84 2.79
CA HIS A 13 -26.01 12.88 1.69
C HIS A 13 -26.61 13.48 0.43
N ASP A 14 -27.71 14.20 0.56
CA ASP A 14 -28.38 14.85 -0.58
C ASP A 14 -27.51 15.95 -1.18
N TRP A 15 -26.86 16.75 -0.34
CA TRP A 15 -25.90 17.75 -0.82
C TRP A 15 -24.70 17.12 -1.56
N CYS A 16 -24.17 16.01 -1.06
CA CYS A 16 -23.03 15.32 -1.68
C CYS A 16 -23.33 14.74 -3.07
N LYS A 17 -24.60 14.49 -3.42
CA LYS A 17 -24.96 13.89 -4.71
C LYS A 17 -24.59 14.75 -5.92
N ASP A 18 -24.55 16.05 -5.74
CA ASP A 18 -24.31 17.01 -6.81
C ASP A 18 -22.82 17.32 -7.06
N TYR A 19 -21.93 16.72 -6.25
CA TYR A 19 -20.51 17.01 -6.28
C TYR A 19 -19.65 15.75 -6.38
N THR A 20 -18.50 15.88 -7.02
CA THR A 20 -17.43 14.86 -6.98
C THR A 20 -16.67 14.89 -5.66
N LYS A 21 -15.98 13.81 -5.32
CA LYS A 21 -15.11 13.73 -4.12
C LYS A 21 -14.14 14.91 -4.02
N LYS A 22 -13.53 15.30 -5.15
CA LYS A 22 -12.56 16.39 -5.21
C LYS A 22 -13.19 17.77 -4.99
N GLU A 23 -14.41 17.96 -5.49
CA GLU A 23 -15.14 19.22 -5.27
C GLU A 23 -15.55 19.37 -3.81
N ILE A 24 -16.05 18.29 -3.19
CA ILE A 24 -16.39 18.27 -1.76
C ILE A 24 -15.16 18.58 -0.92
N ASP A 25 -14.04 17.91 -1.18
CA ASP A 25 -12.78 18.14 -0.48
C ASP A 25 -12.34 19.62 -0.56
N ASN A 26 -12.36 20.19 -1.77
CA ASN A 26 -12.02 21.60 -1.98
C ASN A 26 -13.01 22.59 -1.29
N ILE A 27 -14.30 22.26 -1.22
CA ILE A 27 -15.31 23.11 -0.56
C ILE A 27 -15.07 23.09 0.96
N MET A 28 -14.84 21.88 1.52
CA MET A 28 -14.58 21.68 2.95
C MET A 28 -13.27 22.34 3.38
N ASP A 29 -12.20 22.19 2.59
CA ASP A 29 -10.91 22.81 2.85
C ASP A 29 -11.03 24.34 2.91
N LYS A 30 -11.72 24.97 1.96
CA LYS A 30 -12.00 26.42 1.97
C LYS A 30 -12.83 26.86 3.17
N ALA A 31 -13.69 26.00 3.67
CA ALA A 31 -14.50 26.26 4.86
C ALA A 31 -13.74 26.00 6.18
N GLY A 32 -12.50 25.48 6.11
CA GLY A 32 -11.72 25.08 7.28
C GLY A 32 -12.28 23.85 8.00
N ILE A 33 -13.04 23.03 7.31
CA ILE A 33 -13.65 21.81 7.86
C ILE A 33 -12.77 20.61 7.45
N PRO A 34 -12.21 19.85 8.40
CA PRO A 34 -11.44 18.66 8.11
C PRO A 34 -12.28 17.64 7.32
N CYS A 35 -11.84 17.32 6.12
CA CYS A 35 -12.48 16.36 5.22
C CYS A 35 -11.39 15.60 4.46
N GLY A 36 -11.73 14.41 3.98
CA GLY A 36 -10.85 13.65 3.12
C GLY A 36 -11.63 12.61 2.31
N PRO A 37 -11.29 12.42 1.03
CA PRO A 37 -11.96 11.45 0.19
C PRO A 37 -11.61 10.02 0.59
N VAL A 38 -12.57 9.11 0.53
CA VAL A 38 -12.29 7.68 0.59
C VAL A 38 -11.73 7.25 -0.76
N LEU A 39 -10.46 6.86 -0.76
CA LEU A 39 -9.72 6.46 -1.96
C LEU A 39 -9.85 4.96 -2.21
N ASN A 40 -10.01 4.56 -3.47
CA ASN A 40 -9.78 3.20 -3.88
C ASN A 40 -8.26 2.93 -4.02
N ILE A 41 -7.87 1.66 -4.21
CA ILE A 41 -6.44 1.27 -4.28
C ILE A 41 -5.69 1.99 -5.41
N LYS A 42 -6.30 2.15 -6.57
CA LYS A 42 -5.67 2.87 -7.70
C LYS A 42 -5.45 4.34 -7.34
N GLU A 43 -6.47 5.01 -6.83
CA GLU A 43 -6.39 6.40 -6.38
C GLU A 43 -5.35 6.58 -5.28
N ALA A 44 -5.23 5.60 -4.36
CA ALA A 44 -4.21 5.62 -3.30
C ALA A 44 -2.79 5.48 -3.85
N ILE A 45 -2.56 4.55 -4.78
CA ILE A 45 -1.25 4.36 -5.43
C ILE A 45 -0.82 5.64 -6.18
N GLU A 46 -1.75 6.29 -6.87
CA GLU A 46 -1.50 7.48 -7.68
C GLU A 46 -1.51 8.79 -6.85
N HIS A 47 -1.89 8.73 -5.56
CA HIS A 47 -2.08 9.92 -4.74
C HIS A 47 -0.74 10.61 -4.41
N PRO A 48 -0.56 11.92 -4.73
CA PRO A 48 0.71 12.62 -4.57
C PRO A 48 1.28 12.58 -3.16
N HIS A 49 0.43 12.71 -2.13
CA HIS A 49 0.86 12.64 -0.73
C HIS A 49 1.35 11.24 -0.35
N ILE A 50 0.66 10.19 -0.79
CA ILE A 50 1.04 8.80 -0.53
C ILE A 50 2.37 8.48 -1.20
N GLN A 51 2.58 8.97 -2.42
CA GLN A 51 3.86 8.83 -3.12
C GLN A 51 4.97 9.65 -2.46
N ALA A 52 4.72 10.91 -2.12
CA ALA A 52 5.70 11.75 -1.42
C ALA A 52 6.14 11.18 -0.07
N ARG A 53 5.27 10.41 0.59
CA ARG A 53 5.56 9.67 1.82
C ARG A 53 6.14 8.29 1.58
N GLU A 54 6.34 7.87 0.32
CA GLU A 54 6.83 6.54 -0.07
C GLU A 54 6.02 5.41 0.61
N MET A 55 4.69 5.63 0.69
CA MET A 55 3.78 4.67 1.33
C MET A 55 3.33 3.55 0.40
N MET A 56 3.62 3.67 -0.89
CA MET A 56 3.44 2.63 -1.89
C MET A 56 4.74 2.44 -2.65
N VAL A 57 5.40 1.31 -2.42
CA VAL A 57 6.68 0.95 -3.02
C VAL A 57 6.45 -0.04 -4.16
N HIS A 58 6.98 0.29 -5.32
CA HIS A 58 6.93 -0.57 -6.49
C HIS A 58 8.09 -1.58 -6.46
N CYS A 59 7.78 -2.86 -6.62
CA CYS A 59 8.75 -3.93 -6.78
C CYS A 59 8.37 -4.81 -7.97
N LYS A 60 9.37 -5.29 -8.69
CA LYS A 60 9.16 -6.20 -9.82
C LYS A 60 9.41 -7.64 -9.37
N HIS A 61 8.35 -8.43 -9.32
CA HIS A 61 8.45 -9.86 -9.01
C HIS A 61 8.74 -10.67 -10.30
N PRO A 62 9.65 -11.67 -10.25
CA PRO A 62 10.08 -12.39 -11.46
C PRO A 62 8.96 -13.14 -12.18
N THR A 63 7.94 -13.60 -11.46
CA THR A 63 6.80 -14.35 -12.03
C THR A 63 5.48 -13.59 -11.98
N ALA A 64 5.24 -12.76 -10.96
CA ALA A 64 3.99 -12.03 -10.78
C ALA A 64 4.00 -10.62 -11.43
N GLY A 65 5.16 -10.19 -11.97
CA GLY A 65 5.28 -8.87 -12.60
C GLY A 65 5.34 -7.71 -11.61
N ASP A 66 4.82 -6.56 -12.04
CA ASP A 66 4.85 -5.34 -11.24
C ASP A 66 3.88 -5.42 -10.05
N GLN A 67 4.40 -5.18 -8.85
CA GLN A 67 3.64 -5.22 -7.60
C GLN A 67 3.86 -3.94 -6.79
N TYR A 68 2.85 -3.55 -6.03
CA TYR A 68 2.93 -2.44 -5.09
C TYR A 68 2.78 -2.96 -3.67
N PHE A 69 3.75 -2.62 -2.82
CA PHE A 69 3.76 -2.97 -1.39
C PHE A 69 3.57 -1.72 -0.54
N GLN A 70 3.00 -1.92 0.64
CA GLN A 70 2.94 -0.86 1.62
C GLN A 70 4.35 -0.53 2.10
N GLY A 71 4.73 0.75 2.05
CA GLY A 71 6.00 1.25 2.56
C GLY A 71 6.04 1.31 4.08
N CYS A 72 7.21 1.60 4.62
CA CYS A 72 7.40 1.78 6.05
C CYS A 72 6.71 3.06 6.54
N VAL A 73 5.74 2.92 7.44
CA VAL A 73 4.98 4.05 8.01
C VAL A 73 5.87 4.92 8.88
N VAL A 74 6.70 4.30 9.70
CA VAL A 74 7.64 4.99 10.58
C VAL A 74 8.89 5.35 9.78
N LYS A 75 9.15 6.64 9.64
CA LYS A 75 10.32 7.18 8.94
C LYS A 75 11.39 7.55 9.98
N LEU A 76 12.35 6.66 10.19
CA LEU A 76 13.48 6.87 11.09
C LEU A 76 14.60 7.60 10.35
N SER A 77 15.22 8.60 10.99
CA SER A 77 16.28 9.40 10.37
C SER A 77 17.59 8.64 10.23
N GLU A 78 17.95 7.86 11.24
CA GLU A 78 19.25 7.15 11.30
C GLU A 78 19.18 5.74 10.68
N THR A 79 18.03 5.08 10.79
CA THR A 79 17.81 3.72 10.31
C THR A 79 16.49 3.63 9.55
N PRO A 80 16.39 4.25 8.36
CA PRO A 80 15.15 4.23 7.57
C PRO A 80 14.81 2.80 7.17
N GLY A 81 13.54 2.41 7.37
CA GLY A 81 13.04 1.15 6.85
C GLY A 81 12.78 1.25 5.34
N SER A 82 13.08 0.19 4.60
CA SER A 82 12.86 0.09 3.16
C SER A 82 12.22 -1.24 2.77
N VAL A 83 11.58 -1.26 1.60
CA VAL A 83 11.15 -2.48 0.92
C VAL A 83 12.04 -2.62 -0.30
N GLU A 84 13.04 -3.51 -0.23
CA GLU A 84 14.09 -3.62 -1.24
C GLU A 84 13.82 -4.73 -2.26
N THR A 85 13.17 -5.79 -1.81
CA THR A 85 12.95 -6.97 -2.64
C THR A 85 11.51 -7.45 -2.57
N PRO A 86 10.97 -8.04 -3.66
CA PRO A 86 9.69 -8.74 -3.61
C PRO A 86 9.80 -10.05 -2.81
N ALA A 87 8.66 -10.73 -2.64
CA ALA A 87 8.64 -12.07 -2.05
C ALA A 87 9.54 -13.02 -2.86
N PRO A 88 10.36 -13.85 -2.21
CA PRO A 88 11.23 -14.78 -2.92
C PRO A 88 10.45 -15.94 -3.56
N LEU A 89 10.99 -16.51 -4.61
CA LEU A 89 10.53 -17.78 -5.14
C LEU A 89 10.86 -18.93 -4.18
N LEU A 90 10.13 -20.02 -4.28
CA LEU A 90 10.41 -21.23 -3.48
C LEU A 90 11.85 -21.68 -3.68
N GLY A 91 12.59 -21.81 -2.60
CA GLY A 91 14.00 -22.23 -2.60
C GLY A 91 15.00 -21.20 -3.12
N GLN A 92 14.58 -19.99 -3.48
CA GLN A 92 15.45 -18.96 -4.09
C GLN A 92 16.71 -18.66 -3.29
N HIS A 93 16.66 -18.72 -1.97
CA HIS A 93 17.76 -18.40 -1.06
C HIS A 93 18.34 -19.63 -0.35
N ASN A 94 18.00 -20.86 -0.76
CA ASN A 94 18.49 -22.06 -0.11
C ASN A 94 20.01 -22.15 -0.06
N ALA A 95 20.69 -21.83 -1.16
CA ALA A 95 22.15 -21.82 -1.21
C ALA A 95 22.76 -20.85 -0.19
N GLU A 96 22.25 -19.63 -0.14
CA GLU A 96 22.74 -18.55 0.72
C GLU A 96 22.47 -18.85 2.20
N VAL A 97 21.21 -19.20 2.54
CA VAL A 97 20.77 -19.39 3.93
C VAL A 97 21.43 -20.60 4.58
N PHE A 98 21.61 -21.68 3.84
CA PHE A 98 22.21 -22.91 4.34
C PHE A 98 23.71 -23.05 4.04
N GLY A 99 24.32 -22.08 3.35
CA GLY A 99 25.73 -22.12 2.97
C GLY A 99 26.07 -23.27 2.02
N LEU A 100 25.12 -23.65 1.15
CA LEU A 100 25.27 -24.77 0.23
C LEU A 100 25.89 -24.33 -1.09
N THR A 101 26.65 -25.24 -1.69
CA THR A 101 27.11 -25.11 -3.08
C THR A 101 25.94 -25.40 -4.05
N GLU A 102 26.04 -24.95 -5.29
CA GLU A 102 25.03 -25.24 -6.32
C GLU A 102 24.83 -26.75 -6.55
N GLU A 103 25.89 -27.55 -6.40
CA GLU A 103 25.84 -29.00 -6.56
C GLU A 103 25.06 -29.65 -5.41
N GLU A 104 25.26 -29.19 -4.17
CA GLU A 104 24.53 -29.66 -3.00
C GLU A 104 23.06 -29.30 -3.08
N VAL A 105 22.73 -28.07 -3.52
CA VAL A 105 21.34 -27.65 -3.76
C VAL A 105 20.66 -28.56 -4.77
N LYS A 106 21.30 -28.83 -5.91
CA LYS A 106 20.77 -29.73 -6.93
C LYS A 106 20.55 -31.15 -6.41
N LYS A 107 21.50 -31.69 -5.64
CA LYS A 107 21.40 -33.02 -5.03
C LYS A 107 20.22 -33.08 -4.06
N LEU A 108 20.14 -32.15 -3.11
CA LEU A 108 19.07 -32.12 -2.09
C LEU A 108 17.69 -31.87 -2.70
N SER A 109 17.62 -31.05 -3.76
CA SER A 109 16.38 -30.87 -4.53
C SER A 109 15.95 -32.15 -5.24
N ALA A 110 16.88 -32.91 -5.82
CA ALA A 110 16.56 -34.18 -6.46
C ALA A 110 16.10 -35.26 -5.46
N GLU A 111 16.56 -35.16 -4.21
CA GLU A 111 16.14 -36.01 -3.09
C GLU A 111 14.82 -35.56 -2.43
N GLY A 112 14.28 -34.42 -2.84
CA GLY A 112 13.05 -33.83 -2.27
C GLY A 112 13.21 -33.32 -0.83
N VAL A 113 14.43 -32.94 -0.46
CA VAL A 113 14.74 -32.41 0.89
C VAL A 113 14.54 -30.90 0.96
N ILE A 114 14.85 -30.18 -0.17
CA ILE A 114 14.69 -28.72 -0.30
C ILE A 114 14.05 -28.37 -1.64
#